data_c524c200f5bca3a2d32ed9540949f67d
#
_entry.id   c524c200f5bca3a2d32ed9540949f67d
#
_cell.length_a   1.000
_cell.length_b   1.000
_cell.length_c   1.000
_cell.angle_alpha   90.00
_cell.angle_beta   90.00
_cell.angle_gamma   90.00
#
_symmetry.space_group_name_H-M   'P 1'
#
loop_
_entity.id
_entity.type
_entity.pdbx_description
1 polymer ?
#
loop_
_entity_poly.entity_id
_entity_poly.type
_entity_poly.pdbx_seq_one_letter_code
_entity_poly.pdbx_strand_id
1 'polypeptide(L)'
;FENTIFQFLDFQSSKDITNNEAMAKIAGGGNLSNYYNEFKIAGSDNGVNPLHLMARSSQEGANKATYNSVAGLFTTNVSSDSSYAYNKTARGNTLNGYYNFYNIGAWYGNGYSAIGRGLAYAGGFLESDSCYDVLNGVGTYNVERCGILSYLRPWNTQAIAIAGGANFISETYVKMGQNTNYYEKFNVSPKTQYSLYSHQYMTNIHAPASEANSLWNAIVAGSLENEAFEFHIPVWSDQER
;
A
#
# COMPACT_ATOMS: atom_id res chain seq x y z
N PHE A 1 -17.47 10.98 -16.85
CA PHE A 1 -17.71 11.67 -15.57
C PHE A 1 -17.67 10.70 -14.39
N GLU A 2 -18.38 9.57 -14.46
CA GLU A 2 -18.50 8.58 -13.39
C GLU A 2 -17.13 8.04 -12.94
N ASN A 3 -16.28 7.63 -13.87
CA ASN A 3 -14.93 7.14 -13.55
C ASN A 3 -14.07 8.19 -12.85
N THR A 4 -14.29 9.46 -13.13
CA THR A 4 -13.47 10.55 -12.57
C THR A 4 -13.91 10.88 -11.15
N ILE A 5 -15.20 10.82 -10.83
CA ILE A 5 -15.71 11.17 -9.50
C ILE A 5 -15.17 10.22 -8.42
N PHE A 6 -14.91 8.96 -8.75
CA PHE A 6 -14.41 7.97 -7.81
C PHE A 6 -12.99 8.24 -7.28
N GLN A 7 -12.24 9.20 -7.86
CA GLN A 7 -11.01 9.66 -7.23
C GLN A 7 -11.24 10.43 -5.92
N PHE A 8 -12.47 10.90 -5.69
CA PHE A 8 -12.91 11.62 -4.49
C PHE A 8 -13.73 10.76 -3.52
N LEU A 9 -13.88 9.45 -3.81
CA LEU A 9 -14.58 8.52 -2.93
C LEU A 9 -13.93 8.51 -1.54
N ASP A 10 -14.73 8.74 -0.51
CA ASP A 10 -14.29 8.57 0.87
C ASP A 10 -14.12 7.09 1.22
N PHE A 11 -12.90 6.70 1.56
CA PHE A 11 -12.56 5.31 1.88
C PHE A 11 -13.13 4.85 3.21
N GLN A 12 -13.42 5.75 4.15
CA GLN A 12 -13.96 5.42 5.46
C GLN A 12 -15.47 5.17 5.38
N SER A 13 -16.22 6.05 4.71
CA SER A 13 -17.67 5.90 4.56
C SER A 13 -18.03 4.70 3.70
N SER A 14 -17.17 4.31 2.77
CA SER A 14 -17.38 3.18 1.86
C SER A 14 -16.71 1.86 2.30
N LYS A 15 -16.19 1.78 3.52
CA LYS A 15 -15.41 0.62 4.03
C LYS A 15 -16.14 -0.72 3.96
N ASP A 16 -17.46 -0.71 4.00
CA ASP A 16 -18.30 -1.92 3.96
C ASP A 16 -18.85 -2.21 2.55
N ILE A 17 -18.60 -1.32 1.58
CA ILE A 17 -19.08 -1.46 0.19
C ILE A 17 -18.12 -2.35 -0.59
N THR A 18 -18.40 -3.65 -0.62
CA THR A 18 -17.61 -4.64 -1.33
C THR A 18 -18.36 -5.96 -1.48
N ASN A 19 -18.00 -6.74 -2.52
CA ASN A 19 -18.38 -8.14 -2.68
C ASN A 19 -17.32 -8.89 -3.49
N ASN A 20 -17.51 -10.20 -3.68
CA ASN A 20 -16.53 -11.03 -4.38
C ASN A 20 -16.44 -10.72 -5.87
N GLU A 21 -17.53 -10.35 -6.52
CA GLU A 21 -17.59 -10.00 -7.93
C GLU A 21 -16.78 -8.72 -8.21
N ALA A 22 -16.96 -7.70 -7.38
CA ALA A 22 -16.18 -6.47 -7.44
C ALA A 22 -14.68 -6.75 -7.22
N MET A 23 -14.32 -7.57 -6.24
CA MET A 23 -12.93 -7.95 -5.98
C MET A 23 -12.35 -8.78 -7.13
N ALA A 24 -13.12 -9.70 -7.70
CA ALA A 24 -12.70 -10.49 -8.85
C ALA A 24 -12.40 -9.63 -10.08
N LYS A 25 -13.14 -8.54 -10.26
CA LYS A 25 -12.89 -7.57 -11.34
C LYS A 25 -11.52 -6.90 -11.19
N ILE A 26 -11.14 -6.51 -9.98
CA ILE A 26 -9.82 -5.91 -9.70
C ILE A 26 -8.71 -6.95 -9.89
N ALA A 27 -8.91 -8.16 -9.38
CA ALA A 27 -7.93 -9.25 -9.48
C ALA A 27 -7.72 -9.74 -10.91
N GLY A 28 -8.74 -9.69 -11.77
CA GLY A 28 -8.66 -10.12 -13.17
C GLY A 28 -8.13 -11.55 -13.34
N GLY A 29 -8.38 -12.45 -12.37
CA GLY A 29 -7.85 -13.81 -12.34
C GLY A 29 -6.38 -13.92 -11.93
N GLY A 30 -5.75 -12.83 -11.47
CA GLY A 30 -4.38 -12.81 -10.99
C GLY A 30 -4.23 -13.27 -9.53
N ASN A 31 -3.01 -13.08 -8.99
CA ASN A 31 -2.62 -13.50 -7.64
C ASN A 31 -3.56 -13.01 -6.53
N LEU A 32 -4.10 -11.80 -6.65
CA LEU A 32 -4.98 -11.21 -5.64
C LEU A 32 -6.30 -11.97 -5.47
N SER A 33 -6.69 -12.82 -6.44
CA SER A 33 -7.86 -13.70 -6.32
C SER A 33 -7.80 -14.65 -5.13
N ASN A 34 -6.61 -14.89 -4.58
CA ASN A 34 -6.41 -15.78 -3.44
C ASN A 34 -6.64 -15.10 -2.08
N TYR A 35 -6.87 -13.77 -2.04
CA TYR A 35 -6.79 -12.98 -0.80
C TYR A 35 -8.03 -12.09 -0.54
N TYR A 36 -9.21 -12.42 -1.09
CA TYR A 36 -10.42 -11.60 -0.90
C TYR A 36 -10.78 -11.42 0.57
N ASN A 37 -10.68 -12.50 1.36
CA ASN A 37 -11.01 -12.44 2.77
C ASN A 37 -10.02 -11.60 3.56
N GLU A 38 -8.73 -11.71 3.24
CA GLU A 38 -7.66 -10.93 3.87
C GLU A 38 -7.87 -9.43 3.61
N PHE A 39 -8.21 -9.03 2.39
CA PHE A 39 -8.53 -7.64 2.07
C PHE A 39 -9.81 -7.15 2.76
N LYS A 40 -10.86 -7.97 2.86
CA LYS A 40 -12.09 -7.61 3.59
C LYS A 40 -11.81 -7.40 5.07
N ILE A 41 -11.11 -8.31 5.71
CA ILE A 41 -10.72 -8.21 7.12
C ILE A 41 -9.84 -6.98 7.32
N ALA A 42 -8.80 -6.81 6.51
CA ALA A 42 -7.89 -5.68 6.61
C ALA A 42 -8.61 -4.34 6.44
N GLY A 43 -9.56 -4.26 5.50
CA GLY A 43 -10.38 -3.06 5.29
C GLY A 43 -11.29 -2.76 6.49
N SER A 44 -12.00 -3.77 6.99
CA SER A 44 -12.87 -3.64 8.17
C SER A 44 -12.09 -3.20 9.41
N ASP A 45 -10.97 -3.88 9.71
CA ASP A 45 -10.17 -3.63 10.92
C ASP A 45 -9.52 -2.23 10.91
N ASN A 46 -9.23 -1.70 9.73
CA ASN A 46 -8.55 -0.42 9.56
C ASN A 46 -9.47 0.72 9.11
N GLY A 47 -10.76 0.44 8.89
CA GLY A 47 -11.74 1.43 8.46
C GLY A 47 -11.44 2.00 7.07
N VAL A 48 -11.00 1.16 6.13
CA VAL A 48 -10.65 1.54 4.75
C VAL A 48 -11.36 0.62 3.77
N ASN A 49 -11.88 1.17 2.68
CA ASN A 49 -12.57 0.38 1.65
C ASN A 49 -11.68 -0.76 1.11
N PRO A 50 -12.10 -2.04 1.20
CA PRO A 50 -11.32 -3.19 0.72
C PRO A 50 -11.03 -3.17 -0.78
N LEU A 51 -11.93 -2.60 -1.59
CA LEU A 51 -11.72 -2.46 -3.04
C LEU A 51 -10.60 -1.47 -3.34
N HIS A 52 -10.51 -0.36 -2.56
CA HIS A 52 -9.40 0.57 -2.65
C HIS A 52 -8.06 -0.11 -2.29
N LEU A 53 -8.00 -0.82 -1.16
CA LEU A 53 -6.79 -1.56 -0.76
C LEU A 53 -6.34 -2.53 -1.83
N MET A 54 -7.29 -3.27 -2.42
CA MET A 54 -6.99 -4.26 -3.45
C MET A 54 -6.61 -3.62 -4.78
N ALA A 55 -7.25 -2.51 -5.19
CA ALA A 55 -6.90 -1.77 -6.39
C ALA A 55 -5.48 -1.20 -6.31
N ARG A 56 -5.11 -0.65 -5.15
CA ARG A 56 -3.75 -0.20 -4.86
C ARG A 56 -2.74 -1.34 -4.94
N SER A 57 -3.00 -2.46 -4.27
CA SER A 57 -2.14 -3.65 -4.37
C SER A 57 -1.97 -4.13 -5.81
N SER A 58 -3.02 -4.12 -6.60
CA SER A 58 -2.98 -4.47 -8.03
C SER A 58 -2.08 -3.51 -8.81
N GLN A 59 -2.21 -2.21 -8.57
CA GLN A 59 -1.40 -1.17 -9.20
C GLN A 59 0.10 -1.29 -8.83
N GLU A 60 0.39 -1.68 -7.60
CA GLU A 60 1.75 -1.95 -7.11
C GLU A 60 2.33 -3.29 -7.60
N GLY A 61 1.62 -4.01 -8.44
CA GLY A 61 2.09 -5.23 -9.10
C GLY A 61 1.82 -6.54 -8.34
N ALA A 62 1.13 -6.48 -7.19
CA ALA A 62 0.85 -7.66 -6.37
C ALA A 62 -0.05 -8.70 -7.07
N ASN A 63 -0.68 -8.33 -8.18
CA ASN A 63 -1.49 -9.25 -8.99
C ASN A 63 -0.67 -10.27 -9.80
N LYS A 64 0.65 -10.10 -9.87
CA LYS A 64 1.58 -11.07 -10.45
C LYS A 64 2.22 -11.90 -9.33
N ALA A 65 1.87 -13.19 -9.23
CA ALA A 65 2.39 -14.10 -8.20
C ALA A 65 3.93 -14.21 -8.18
N THR A 66 4.59 -13.98 -9.32
CA THR A 66 6.05 -14.00 -9.45
C THR A 66 6.71 -12.66 -9.10
N TYR A 67 5.94 -11.63 -8.76
CA TYR A 67 6.50 -10.34 -8.39
C TYR A 67 7.20 -10.46 -7.03
N ASN A 68 8.45 -10.03 -6.95
CA ASN A 68 9.32 -10.28 -5.80
C ASN A 68 8.73 -9.83 -4.46
N SER A 69 7.97 -8.72 -4.45
CA SER A 69 7.36 -8.20 -3.21
C SER A 69 6.23 -9.07 -2.66
N VAL A 70 5.69 -9.99 -3.43
CA VAL A 70 4.58 -10.88 -3.02
C VAL A 70 4.88 -12.36 -3.18
N ALA A 71 6.02 -12.71 -3.79
CA ALA A 71 6.43 -14.09 -4.05
C ALA A 71 7.04 -14.78 -2.82
N GLY A 72 7.46 -14.03 -1.82
CA GLY A 72 8.24 -14.53 -0.68
C GLY A 72 9.64 -15.01 -1.06
N LEU A 73 10.05 -14.76 -2.30
CA LEU A 73 11.37 -15.10 -2.84
C LEU A 73 11.94 -13.86 -3.52
N PHE A 74 12.98 -13.29 -2.95
CA PHE A 74 13.70 -12.19 -3.57
C PHE A 74 14.77 -12.73 -4.49
N THR A 75 14.43 -12.88 -5.76
CA THR A 75 15.38 -13.28 -6.80
C THR A 75 15.87 -12.01 -7.51
N THR A 76 17.17 -11.79 -7.49
CA THR A 76 17.81 -10.74 -8.27
C THR A 76 17.81 -11.16 -9.74
N ASN A 77 16.90 -10.64 -10.54
CA ASN A 77 17.20 -10.52 -11.96
C ASN A 77 18.21 -9.39 -12.07
N VAL A 78 19.44 -9.72 -12.43
CA VAL A 78 20.51 -8.79 -12.68
C VAL A 78 20.06 -7.87 -13.81
N SER A 79 19.49 -6.70 -13.47
CA SER A 79 19.42 -5.65 -14.46
C SER A 79 20.84 -5.18 -14.72
N SER A 80 21.14 -4.77 -15.95
CA SER A 80 22.45 -4.32 -16.41
C SER A 80 22.96 -3.03 -15.72
N ASP A 81 22.26 -2.53 -14.72
CA ASP A 81 22.67 -1.39 -13.91
C ASP A 81 23.40 -1.88 -12.65
N SER A 82 24.72 -2.03 -12.80
CA SER A 82 25.66 -2.49 -11.77
C SER A 82 25.84 -1.51 -10.61
N SER A 83 25.19 -0.34 -10.62
CA SER A 83 25.33 0.69 -9.58
C SER A 83 24.54 0.37 -8.31
N TYR A 84 23.59 -0.55 -8.36
CA TYR A 84 22.84 -1.00 -7.20
C TYR A 84 23.16 -2.45 -6.89
N ALA A 85 23.97 -2.67 -5.87
CA ALA A 85 24.17 -4.01 -5.32
C ALA A 85 22.82 -4.53 -4.81
N TYR A 86 22.22 -5.49 -5.53
CA TYR A 86 21.02 -6.16 -5.07
C TYR A 86 21.37 -7.03 -3.86
N ASN A 87 21.27 -6.45 -2.68
CA ASN A 87 21.50 -7.21 -1.47
C ASN A 87 20.30 -8.14 -1.25
N LYS A 88 20.53 -9.43 -1.39
CA LYS A 88 19.57 -10.49 -0.99
C LYS A 88 19.36 -10.52 0.51
N THR A 89 20.14 -9.74 1.24
CA THR A 89 20.11 -9.62 2.68
C THR A 89 20.11 -8.17 3.08
N ALA A 90 19.35 -7.86 4.11
CA ALA A 90 19.42 -6.59 4.82
C ALA A 90 20.07 -6.86 6.17
N ARG A 91 21.23 -6.26 6.43
CA ARG A 91 21.97 -6.44 7.69
C ARG A 91 22.21 -7.90 8.06
N GLY A 92 22.57 -8.72 7.08
CA GLY A 92 22.79 -10.17 7.26
C GLY A 92 21.50 -11.01 7.27
N ASN A 93 20.31 -10.40 7.29
CA ASN A 93 19.05 -11.14 7.24
C ASN A 93 18.59 -11.35 5.80
N THR A 94 18.09 -12.54 5.49
CA THR A 94 17.49 -12.80 4.17
C THR A 94 16.23 -11.97 3.96
N LEU A 95 15.99 -11.52 2.72
CA LEU A 95 14.74 -10.89 2.32
C LEU A 95 13.69 -11.93 1.88
N ASN A 96 14.03 -13.19 1.83
CA ASN A 96 13.09 -14.28 1.55
C ASN A 96 12.14 -14.49 2.73
N GLY A 97 10.90 -14.83 2.43
CA GLY A 97 9.86 -15.06 3.43
C GLY A 97 9.19 -13.79 3.95
N TYR A 98 9.48 -12.63 3.34
CA TYR A 98 8.78 -11.38 3.60
C TYR A 98 7.99 -10.94 2.40
N TYR A 99 6.88 -10.20 2.67
CA TYR A 99 5.88 -9.80 1.68
C TYR A 99 5.57 -8.32 1.83
N ASN A 100 5.25 -7.64 0.72
CA ASN A 100 4.86 -6.24 0.72
C ASN A 100 3.89 -5.96 -0.43
N PHE A 101 2.61 -6.09 -0.15
CA PHE A 101 1.54 -5.98 -1.15
C PHE A 101 1.33 -4.56 -1.68
N TYR A 102 1.82 -3.54 -0.98
CA TYR A 102 1.61 -2.13 -1.31
C TYR A 102 2.91 -1.38 -1.63
N ASN A 103 4.03 -2.10 -1.75
CA ASN A 103 5.38 -1.54 -1.96
C ASN A 103 5.75 -0.40 -0.99
N ILE A 104 5.22 -0.44 0.25
CA ILE A 104 5.52 0.54 1.29
C ILE A 104 7.02 0.54 1.56
N GLY A 105 7.61 1.75 1.58
CA GLY A 105 9.05 1.91 1.77
C GLY A 105 9.92 1.49 0.57
N ALA A 106 9.31 1.14 -0.55
CA ALA A 106 10.01 0.73 -1.76
C ALA A 106 10.47 1.95 -2.59
N TRP A 107 11.72 2.33 -2.42
CA TRP A 107 12.38 3.35 -3.25
C TRP A 107 13.88 3.04 -3.36
N TYR A 108 14.54 3.57 -4.39
CA TYR A 108 15.97 3.36 -4.59
C TYR A 108 16.79 4.18 -3.60
N GLY A 109 17.70 3.56 -2.90
CA GLY A 109 18.60 4.25 -1.98
C GLY A 109 19.30 3.34 -0.97
N ASN A 110 20.36 3.83 -0.35
CA ASN A 110 21.13 3.13 0.68
C ASN A 110 21.60 1.72 0.30
N GLY A 111 21.94 1.52 -1.00
CA GLY A 111 22.39 0.23 -1.50
C GLY A 111 21.29 -0.80 -1.77
N TYR A 112 20.02 -0.40 -1.71
CA TYR A 112 18.88 -1.26 -2.01
C TYR A 112 18.23 -0.90 -3.36
N SER A 113 17.78 -1.92 -4.09
CA SER A 113 16.72 -1.74 -5.08
C SER A 113 15.41 -1.33 -4.40
N ALA A 114 14.47 -0.74 -5.13
CA ALA A 114 13.18 -0.35 -4.57
C ALA A 114 12.47 -1.54 -3.89
N ILE A 115 12.37 -2.67 -4.57
CA ILE A 115 11.74 -3.89 -4.02
C ILE A 115 12.53 -4.43 -2.82
N GLY A 116 13.86 -4.49 -2.91
CA GLY A 116 14.70 -4.95 -1.80
C GLY A 116 14.53 -4.10 -0.55
N ARG A 117 14.44 -2.78 -0.73
CA ARG A 117 14.19 -1.86 0.39
C ARG A 117 12.79 -2.04 0.97
N GLY A 118 11.77 -2.20 0.13
CA GLY A 118 10.40 -2.49 0.58
C GLY A 118 10.31 -3.81 1.38
N LEU A 119 11.06 -4.85 0.99
CA LEU A 119 11.14 -6.10 1.75
C LEU A 119 11.97 -5.95 3.03
N ALA A 120 13.03 -5.15 3.02
CA ALA A 120 13.77 -4.82 4.24
C ALA A 120 12.88 -4.04 5.24
N TYR A 121 12.03 -3.12 4.76
CA TYR A 121 11.00 -2.49 5.58
C TYR A 121 10.01 -3.52 6.14
N ALA A 122 9.49 -4.40 5.30
CA ALA A 122 8.57 -5.45 5.70
C ALA A 122 9.15 -6.35 6.80
N GLY A 123 10.44 -6.68 6.72
CA GLY A 123 11.16 -7.47 7.71
C GLY A 123 11.57 -6.71 8.98
N GLY A 124 11.47 -5.36 8.98
CA GLY A 124 11.95 -4.55 10.10
C GLY A 124 13.47 -4.39 10.13
N PHE A 125 14.15 -4.43 8.98
CA PHE A 125 15.61 -4.42 8.88
C PHE A 125 16.21 -3.06 8.51
N LEU A 126 15.40 -2.01 8.40
CA LEU A 126 15.90 -0.68 8.07
C LEU A 126 16.59 -0.02 9.28
N GLU A 127 17.47 0.95 9.01
CA GLU A 127 18.21 1.68 10.06
C GLU A 127 17.32 2.48 11.01
N SER A 128 16.16 2.88 10.53
CA SER A 128 15.14 3.56 11.33
C SER A 128 14.37 2.62 12.26
N ASP A 129 14.53 1.31 12.12
CA ASP A 129 13.82 0.37 12.98
C ASP A 129 14.54 0.27 14.34
N SER A 130 13.82 0.59 15.41
CA SER A 130 14.34 0.71 16.78
C SER A 130 14.85 -0.61 17.39
N CYS A 131 14.64 -1.70 16.68
CA CYS A 131 14.97 -3.05 17.10
C CYS A 131 16.37 -3.51 16.70
N TYR A 132 17.20 -2.58 16.27
CA TYR A 132 18.56 -2.86 15.83
C TYR A 132 19.53 -2.78 17.00
N ASP A 133 20.03 -3.92 17.44
CA ASP A 133 21.13 -3.98 18.39
C ASP A 133 22.47 -3.86 17.66
N VAL A 134 23.19 -2.75 17.86
CA VAL A 134 24.57 -2.60 17.45
C VAL A 134 25.46 -3.21 18.56
N LEU A 135 25.72 -4.51 18.47
CA LEU A 135 26.77 -5.13 19.26
C LEU A 135 28.03 -5.29 18.39
N ASN A 136 29.08 -4.55 18.74
CA ASN A 136 30.42 -4.66 18.12
C ASN A 136 30.46 -4.40 16.59
N GLY A 137 29.67 -3.48 16.06
CA GLY A 137 29.68 -3.11 14.66
C GLY A 137 29.00 -4.11 13.72
N VAL A 138 28.48 -5.21 14.24
CA VAL A 138 27.66 -6.19 13.52
C VAL A 138 26.27 -6.16 14.12
N GLY A 139 25.34 -5.54 13.42
CA GLY A 139 23.95 -5.50 13.87
C GLY A 139 23.26 -6.84 13.67
N THR A 140 22.69 -7.37 14.71
CA THR A 140 21.75 -8.49 14.65
C THR A 140 20.36 -7.98 14.97
N TYR A 141 19.40 -8.32 14.11
CA TYR A 141 18.00 -8.06 14.36
C TYR A 141 17.47 -9.15 15.31
N ASN A 142 16.93 -8.74 16.44
CA ASN A 142 16.36 -9.67 17.41
C ASN A 142 14.85 -9.47 17.49
N VAL A 143 14.07 -10.28 16.75
CA VAL A 143 12.61 -10.26 16.73
C VAL A 143 12.03 -10.51 18.13
N GLU A 144 12.67 -11.37 18.94
CA GLU A 144 12.19 -11.71 20.28
C GLU A 144 12.24 -10.51 21.25
N ARG A 145 13.19 -9.62 21.04
CA ARG A 145 13.39 -8.43 21.90
C ARG A 145 12.46 -7.27 21.58
N CYS A 146 11.99 -7.18 20.36
CA CYS A 146 11.25 -6.03 19.85
C CYS A 146 9.74 -6.23 19.80
N GLY A 147 9.29 -7.45 19.87
CA GLY A 147 7.88 -7.76 19.68
C GLY A 147 7.38 -7.39 18.27
N ILE A 148 6.14 -6.98 18.20
CA ILE A 148 5.52 -6.52 16.94
C ILE A 148 5.96 -5.07 16.70
N LEU A 149 6.63 -4.82 15.57
CA LEU A 149 6.95 -3.48 15.09
C LEU A 149 5.68 -2.74 14.64
N SER A 150 5.79 -1.41 14.48
CA SER A 150 4.70 -0.60 13.92
C SER A 150 4.16 -1.22 12.63
N TYR A 151 2.85 -1.10 12.44
CA TYR A 151 2.11 -1.65 11.30
C TYR A 151 2.22 -3.19 11.17
N LEU A 152 2.16 -3.91 12.29
CA LEU A 152 2.19 -5.38 12.36
C LEU A 152 3.45 -6.02 11.74
N ARG A 153 4.54 -5.29 11.56
CA ARG A 153 5.79 -5.87 11.07
C ARG A 153 6.42 -6.80 12.13
N PRO A 154 7.14 -7.87 11.75
CA PRO A 154 7.53 -8.22 10.39
C PRO A 154 6.39 -8.88 9.58
N TRP A 155 6.31 -8.54 8.28
CA TRP A 155 5.32 -9.06 7.34
C TRP A 155 5.79 -10.38 6.73
N ASN A 156 5.79 -11.42 7.53
CA ASN A 156 6.31 -12.75 7.20
C ASN A 156 5.25 -13.74 6.66
N THR A 157 4.01 -13.27 6.48
CA THR A 157 2.96 -13.96 5.72
C THR A 157 2.21 -12.96 4.86
N GLN A 158 1.54 -13.46 3.82
CA GLN A 158 0.74 -12.61 2.94
C GLN A 158 -0.40 -11.91 3.70
N ALA A 159 -1.10 -12.63 4.58
CA ALA A 159 -2.17 -12.08 5.39
C ALA A 159 -1.68 -10.93 6.30
N ILE A 160 -0.55 -11.13 6.99
CA ILE A 160 0.05 -10.08 7.84
C ILE A 160 0.51 -8.89 6.98
N ALA A 161 1.05 -9.13 5.79
CA ALA A 161 1.48 -8.05 4.89
C ALA A 161 0.30 -7.23 4.36
N ILE A 162 -0.83 -7.88 4.04
CA ILE A 162 -2.06 -7.19 3.63
C ILE A 162 -2.63 -6.38 4.79
N ALA A 163 -2.75 -6.97 5.98
CA ALA A 163 -3.27 -6.28 7.16
C ALA A 163 -2.37 -5.14 7.61
N GLY A 164 -1.05 -5.37 7.67
CA GLY A 164 -0.08 -4.36 8.10
C GLY A 164 0.05 -3.19 7.12
N GLY A 165 0.00 -3.48 5.83
CA GLY A 165 -0.03 -2.42 4.82
C GLY A 165 -1.33 -1.60 4.85
N ALA A 166 -2.48 -2.24 5.07
CA ALA A 166 -3.75 -1.54 5.28
C ALA A 166 -3.71 -0.65 6.54
N ASN A 167 -3.11 -1.14 7.63
CA ASN A 167 -2.90 -0.35 8.84
C ASN A 167 -2.00 0.86 8.57
N PHE A 168 -0.89 0.69 7.82
CA PHE A 168 -0.05 1.81 7.40
C PHE A 168 -0.85 2.85 6.60
N ILE A 169 -1.63 2.44 5.59
CA ILE A 169 -2.45 3.34 4.77
C ILE A 169 -3.45 4.09 5.65
N SER A 170 -4.14 3.38 6.54
CA SER A 170 -5.11 3.98 7.46
C SER A 170 -4.46 5.04 8.36
N GLU A 171 -3.38 4.69 9.06
CA GLU A 171 -2.76 5.57 10.06
C GLU A 171 -2.02 6.75 9.44
N THR A 172 -1.39 6.56 8.26
CA THR A 172 -0.52 7.60 7.69
C THR A 172 -1.20 8.46 6.63
N TYR A 173 -2.31 8.02 6.04
CA TYR A 173 -3.06 8.79 5.04
C TYR A 173 -4.50 9.06 5.47
N VAL A 174 -5.31 8.02 5.64
CA VAL A 174 -6.76 8.15 5.79
C VAL A 174 -7.11 8.93 7.07
N LYS A 175 -6.59 8.52 8.21
CA LYS A 175 -6.81 9.19 9.51
C LYS A 175 -6.13 10.57 9.61
N MET A 176 -5.15 10.83 8.74
CA MET A 176 -4.48 12.13 8.64
C MET A 176 -5.22 13.10 7.70
N GLY A 177 -6.43 12.76 7.26
CA GLY A 177 -7.26 13.60 6.43
C GLY A 177 -7.04 13.43 4.92
N GLN A 178 -6.25 12.44 4.50
CA GLN A 178 -6.03 12.08 3.11
C GLN A 178 -6.85 10.82 2.76
N ASN A 179 -8.16 10.89 2.90
CA ASN A 179 -9.10 9.77 2.85
C ASN A 179 -9.72 9.50 1.47
N THR A 180 -9.13 10.04 0.41
CA THR A 180 -9.52 9.78 -0.99
C THR A 180 -8.28 9.62 -1.86
N ASN A 181 -8.37 8.96 -3.02
CA ASN A 181 -7.26 8.87 -3.97
C ASN A 181 -6.67 10.23 -4.32
N TYR A 182 -7.53 11.23 -4.48
CA TYR A 182 -7.11 12.59 -4.82
C TYR A 182 -6.33 13.24 -3.67
N TYR A 183 -6.83 13.14 -2.44
CA TYR A 183 -6.15 13.72 -1.29
C TYR A 183 -4.86 12.99 -0.93
N GLU A 184 -4.79 11.68 -1.09
CA GLU A 184 -3.53 10.95 -0.92
C GLU A 184 -2.47 11.40 -1.92
N LYS A 185 -2.86 11.67 -3.16
CA LYS A 185 -1.92 12.09 -4.20
C LYS A 185 -1.48 13.55 -4.06
N PHE A 186 -2.41 14.47 -3.81
CA PHE A 186 -2.11 15.90 -3.89
C PHE A 186 -2.01 16.58 -2.52
N ASN A 187 -2.48 15.95 -1.46
CA ASN A 187 -2.54 16.46 -0.10
C ASN A 187 -3.06 17.90 -0.03
N VAL A 188 -4.26 18.10 -0.56
CA VAL A 188 -5.00 19.37 -0.55
C VAL A 188 -6.24 19.32 0.31
N SER A 189 -6.39 18.28 1.13
CA SER A 189 -7.52 18.16 2.06
C SER A 189 -7.50 19.28 3.11
N PRO A 190 -8.61 19.94 3.36
CA PRO A 190 -8.69 20.92 4.46
C PRO A 190 -8.56 20.30 5.84
N LYS A 191 -8.68 18.95 5.93
CA LYS A 191 -8.55 18.18 7.17
C LYS A 191 -7.18 17.55 7.34
N THR A 192 -6.26 17.74 6.39
CA THR A 192 -4.92 17.15 6.47
C THR A 192 -4.17 17.60 7.71
N GLN A 193 -3.49 16.68 8.36
CA GLN A 193 -2.62 16.97 9.50
C GLN A 193 -1.16 17.23 9.07
N TYR A 194 -0.87 17.11 7.79
CA TYR A 194 0.43 17.45 7.19
C TYR A 194 0.40 18.84 6.55
N SER A 195 1.55 19.40 6.26
CA SER A 195 1.63 20.60 5.43
C SER A 195 1.03 20.32 4.06
N LEU A 196 0.23 21.24 3.52
CA LEU A 196 -0.35 21.11 2.18
C LEU A 196 0.75 20.79 1.14
N TYR A 197 0.40 19.98 0.16
CA TYR A 197 1.28 19.54 -0.94
C TYR A 197 2.48 18.69 -0.50
N SER A 198 2.60 18.34 0.78
CA SER A 198 3.56 17.36 1.29
C SER A 198 2.91 15.98 1.46
N HIS A 199 3.68 14.97 1.86
CA HIS A 199 3.19 13.62 2.14
C HIS A 199 2.28 13.05 1.02
N GLN A 200 2.76 13.17 -0.22
CA GLN A 200 2.05 12.71 -1.40
C GLN A 200 2.35 11.23 -1.66
N TYR A 201 1.29 10.46 -1.88
CA TYR A 201 1.40 9.09 -2.36
C TYR A 201 1.76 9.07 -3.84
N MET A 202 2.81 8.28 -4.21
CA MET A 202 3.20 8.04 -5.60
C MET A 202 3.66 9.30 -6.40
N THR A 203 4.59 9.12 -7.31
CA THR A 203 5.05 10.20 -8.21
C THR A 203 4.14 10.40 -9.42
N ASN A 204 3.45 9.35 -9.87
CA ASN A 204 2.59 9.38 -11.05
C ASN A 204 1.35 10.27 -10.81
N ILE A 205 1.25 11.35 -11.59
CA ILE A 205 0.12 12.30 -11.51
C ILE A 205 -1.23 11.69 -11.91
N HIS A 206 -1.22 10.61 -12.69
CA HIS A 206 -2.43 9.94 -13.16
C HIS A 206 -2.93 8.84 -12.21
N ALA A 207 -2.21 8.58 -11.12
CA ALA A 207 -2.57 7.51 -10.18
C ALA A 207 -4.00 7.62 -9.66
N PRO A 208 -4.51 8.79 -9.19
CA PRO A 208 -5.88 8.90 -8.70
C PRO A 208 -6.94 8.52 -9.74
N ALA A 209 -6.74 8.96 -10.97
CA ALA A 209 -7.68 8.64 -12.06
C ALA A 209 -7.63 7.16 -12.44
N SER A 210 -6.46 6.54 -12.42
CA SER A 210 -6.27 5.11 -12.69
C SER A 210 -6.94 4.24 -11.61
N GLU A 211 -6.71 4.55 -10.35
CA GLU A 211 -7.36 3.85 -9.24
C GLU A 211 -8.88 4.06 -9.23
N ALA A 212 -9.35 5.29 -9.49
CA ALA A 212 -10.77 5.60 -9.61
C ALA A 212 -11.46 4.77 -10.70
N ASN A 213 -10.81 4.61 -11.85
CA ASN A 213 -11.33 3.77 -12.94
C ASN A 213 -11.40 2.29 -12.53
N SER A 214 -10.40 1.79 -11.80
CA SER A 214 -10.41 0.43 -11.24
C SER A 214 -11.56 0.24 -10.26
N LEU A 215 -11.79 1.19 -9.35
CA LEU A 215 -12.88 1.16 -8.38
C LEU A 215 -14.24 1.19 -9.06
N TRP A 216 -14.46 2.10 -10.01
CA TRP A 216 -15.72 2.18 -10.76
C TRP A 216 -16.03 0.86 -11.47
N ASN A 217 -15.06 0.32 -12.21
CA ASN A 217 -15.24 -0.96 -12.90
C ASN A 217 -15.55 -2.12 -11.93
N ALA A 218 -15.02 -2.09 -10.71
CA ALA A 218 -15.32 -3.07 -9.68
C ALA A 218 -16.76 -2.89 -9.13
N ILE A 219 -17.16 -1.65 -8.86
CA ILE A 219 -18.52 -1.29 -8.41
C ILE A 219 -19.56 -1.81 -9.41
N VAL A 220 -19.38 -1.52 -10.69
CA VAL A 220 -20.28 -2.00 -11.77
C VAL A 220 -20.30 -3.52 -11.84
N ALA A 221 -19.14 -4.17 -11.80
CA ALA A 221 -19.06 -5.63 -11.85
C ALA A 221 -19.75 -6.31 -10.65
N GLY A 222 -19.71 -5.66 -9.50
CA GLY A 222 -20.36 -6.13 -8.28
C GLY A 222 -21.83 -5.72 -8.15
N SER A 223 -22.40 -4.99 -9.11
CA SER A 223 -23.77 -4.43 -9.03
C SER A 223 -23.98 -3.57 -7.78
N LEU A 224 -22.97 -2.76 -7.44
CA LEU A 224 -22.93 -1.91 -6.25
C LEU A 224 -23.25 -0.44 -6.55
N GLU A 225 -23.73 -0.10 -7.76
CA GLU A 225 -23.98 1.27 -8.22
C GLU A 225 -25.09 1.99 -7.43
N ASN A 226 -25.96 1.24 -6.76
CA ASN A 226 -27.04 1.77 -5.95
C ASN A 226 -26.69 1.94 -4.47
N GLU A 227 -25.45 1.63 -4.07
CA GLU A 227 -24.97 1.88 -2.72
C GLU A 227 -24.79 3.38 -2.46
N ALA A 228 -24.86 3.77 -1.20
CA ALA A 228 -24.67 5.16 -0.79
C ALA A 228 -23.17 5.50 -0.74
N PHE A 229 -22.69 6.32 -1.65
CA PHE A 229 -21.31 6.79 -1.70
C PHE A 229 -21.19 8.23 -1.19
N GLU A 230 -20.16 8.49 -0.41
CA GLU A 230 -19.75 9.83 0.00
C GLU A 230 -18.51 10.26 -0.81
N PHE A 231 -18.51 11.48 -1.32
CA PHE A 231 -17.41 12.03 -2.11
C PHE A 231 -16.91 13.34 -1.50
N HIS A 232 -15.61 13.44 -1.25
CA HIS A 232 -14.96 14.65 -0.76
C HIS A 232 -14.32 15.41 -1.92
N ILE A 233 -15.09 16.29 -2.54
CA ILE A 233 -14.67 17.08 -3.70
C ILE A 233 -14.03 18.38 -3.21
N PRO A 234 -12.76 18.68 -3.52
CA PRO A 234 -12.15 19.95 -3.17
C PRO A 234 -12.79 21.08 -3.93
N VAL A 235 -13.23 22.12 -3.21
CA VAL A 235 -13.75 23.36 -3.78
C VAL A 235 -12.78 24.47 -3.41
N TRP A 236 -12.25 25.17 -4.41
CA TRP A 236 -11.35 26.32 -4.22
C TRP A 236 -12.20 27.57 -3.96
N SER A 237 -12.00 28.20 -2.80
CA SER A 237 -12.79 29.37 -2.38
C SER A 237 -12.47 30.65 -3.19
N ASP A 238 -11.30 30.71 -3.83
CA ASP A 238 -10.76 31.90 -4.48
C ASP A 238 -10.65 31.74 -6.00
N GLN A 239 -11.62 31.13 -6.64
CA GLN A 239 -11.76 31.37 -8.07
C GLN A 239 -12.27 32.81 -8.23
N GLU A 240 -11.34 33.74 -8.45
CA GLU A 240 -11.67 35.05 -8.95
C GLU A 240 -12.58 34.88 -10.19
N ARG A 241 -13.73 35.47 -10.13
CA ARG A 241 -14.75 35.46 -11.19
C ARG A 241 -14.31 36.31 -12.38
#